data_a8c9ecb818831c4d55abf50bfa956792
#
_entry.id   a8c9ecb818831c4d55abf50bfa956792
#
_cell.length_a   1.000
_cell.length_b   1.000
_cell.length_c   1.000
_cell.angle_alpha   90.00
_cell.angle_beta   90.00
_cell.angle_gamma   90.00
#
_symmetry.space_group_name_H-M   'P 1'
#
loop_
_entity.id
_entity.type
_entity.pdbx_description
1 polymer ?
#
loop_
_entity_poly.entity_id
_entity_poly.type
_entity_poly.pdbx_seq_one_letter_code
_entity_poly.pdbx_strand_id
1 'polypeptide(L)'
;MKYRHPLRDILNRTRSHWDQDHTPSAARWAFGKALQCQTAELGAEVYVGDDGELIVYHTCKSRACPSCGYRANMQWLRERWAALADGSYKGITFTMPDVLWPIFRDNPHLARALPALAASVIQGEASARYGSRVGVMAILHTFNGQLEFNSHVHTMVSGGALSAHSGTWTTRINYNREQLMMAWRRAVIELLRAALRVGVLQANPTAADEMEALLAKQEARWWSIKIQSFKSREHFLRYAGRYVRRPPIAQHRITFIGERSVRFWRKDKKQRRRVYVTCSLEEFIDRWAQHVPERYQHTVRSFGLFAPRPLSQTSDAIFVLLGQKQRLRPKPRPWAVSLKRDFGRDPLLDSTGKRMRWIGRLPPNTYRHTNQ
;
A
#
# COMPACT_ATOMS: atom_id res chain seq x y z
N MET A 1 -3.72 26.00 1.51
CA MET A 1 -4.75 25.00 1.14
C MET A 1 -6.10 25.51 1.60
N LYS A 2 -7.11 25.50 0.73
CA LYS A 2 -8.48 25.95 1.03
C LYS A 2 -9.17 25.07 2.12
N TYR A 3 -8.79 23.79 2.21
CA TYR A 3 -9.32 22.82 3.19
C TYR A 3 -8.19 22.27 4.06
N ARG A 4 -8.30 22.43 5.39
CA ARG A 4 -7.30 21.94 6.35
C ARG A 4 -7.31 20.41 6.46
N HIS A 5 -8.51 19.77 6.38
CA HIS A 5 -8.70 18.33 6.48
C HIS A 5 -9.82 17.86 5.53
N PRO A 6 -9.60 17.88 4.20
CA PRO A 6 -10.64 17.64 3.21
C PRO A 6 -11.34 16.29 3.35
N LEU A 7 -10.63 15.22 3.69
CA LEU A 7 -11.23 13.90 3.89
C LEU A 7 -12.12 13.83 5.14
N ARG A 8 -11.78 14.56 6.20
CA ARG A 8 -12.62 14.63 7.40
C ARG A 8 -13.93 15.37 7.10
N ASP A 9 -13.88 16.44 6.33
CA ASP A 9 -15.05 17.17 5.90
C ASP A 9 -16.01 16.28 5.09
N ILE A 10 -15.48 15.56 4.10
CA ILE A 10 -16.26 14.60 3.32
C ILE A 10 -16.87 13.52 4.23
N LEU A 11 -16.06 12.89 5.08
CA LEU A 11 -16.53 11.83 5.98
C LEU A 11 -17.63 12.30 6.93
N ASN A 12 -17.54 13.52 7.47
CA ASN A 12 -18.59 14.07 8.34
C ASN A 12 -19.90 14.27 7.57
N ARG A 13 -19.84 14.85 6.37
CA ARG A 13 -21.03 15.14 5.55
C ARG A 13 -21.72 13.88 5.02
N THR A 14 -20.98 12.80 4.86
CA THR A 14 -21.51 11.53 4.34
C THR A 14 -21.67 10.47 5.42
N ARG A 15 -21.71 10.85 6.70
CA ARG A 15 -21.76 9.88 7.80
C ARG A 15 -22.98 8.97 7.73
N SER A 16 -24.15 9.52 7.46
CA SER A 16 -25.39 8.76 7.31
C SER A 16 -25.36 7.76 6.15
N HIS A 17 -24.50 7.98 5.15
CA HIS A 17 -24.31 7.08 4.02
C HIS A 17 -23.34 5.94 4.35
N TRP A 18 -22.12 6.24 4.83
CA TRP A 18 -21.11 5.19 5.02
C TRP A 18 -21.21 4.44 6.35
N ASP A 19 -21.94 4.96 7.34
CA ASP A 19 -22.14 4.27 8.64
C ASP A 19 -23.34 3.31 8.58
N GLN A 20 -23.47 2.59 7.46
CA GLN A 20 -24.54 1.64 7.16
C GLN A 20 -23.95 0.27 6.78
N ASP A 21 -24.79 -0.77 6.79
CA ASP A 21 -24.35 -2.15 6.57
C ASP A 21 -23.86 -2.44 5.14
N HIS A 22 -24.28 -1.66 4.15
CA HIS A 22 -23.77 -1.79 2.78
C HIS A 22 -22.27 -1.42 2.66
N THR A 23 -21.75 -0.61 3.59
CA THR A 23 -20.33 -0.27 3.63
C THR A 23 -19.55 -1.37 4.36
N PRO A 24 -18.43 -1.90 3.79
CA PRO A 24 -17.64 -2.92 4.45
C PRO A 24 -17.21 -2.51 5.87
N SER A 25 -17.30 -3.43 6.83
CA SER A 25 -17.00 -3.18 8.25
C SER A 25 -15.60 -2.61 8.48
N ALA A 26 -14.62 -3.07 7.69
CA ALA A 26 -13.25 -2.53 7.71
C ALA A 26 -13.20 -1.06 7.30
N ALA A 27 -14.02 -0.66 6.31
CA ALA A 27 -14.11 0.73 5.87
C ALA A 27 -14.82 1.60 6.91
N ARG A 28 -15.95 1.17 7.46
CA ARG A 28 -16.64 1.86 8.57
C ARG A 28 -15.69 2.14 9.73
N TRP A 29 -14.97 1.10 10.18
CA TRP A 29 -13.98 1.25 11.24
C TRP A 29 -12.87 2.25 10.88
N ALA A 30 -12.32 2.17 9.66
CA ALA A 30 -11.23 3.02 9.22
C ALA A 30 -11.67 4.48 9.07
N PHE A 31 -12.89 4.73 8.61
CA PHE A 31 -13.49 6.06 8.47
C PHE A 31 -13.74 6.69 9.84
N GLY A 32 -14.31 5.94 10.79
CA GLY A 32 -14.46 6.39 12.18
C GLY A 32 -13.12 6.77 12.81
N LYS A 33 -12.08 5.95 12.61
CA LYS A 33 -10.72 6.29 13.05
C LYS A 33 -10.13 7.50 12.35
N ALA A 34 -10.42 7.70 11.06
CA ALA A 34 -9.93 8.86 10.31
C ALA A 34 -10.59 10.16 10.77
N LEU A 35 -11.86 10.12 11.19
CA LEU A 35 -12.55 11.26 11.81
C LEU A 35 -11.88 11.71 13.10
N GLN A 36 -11.49 10.77 13.96
CA GLN A 36 -10.80 11.05 15.22
C GLN A 36 -9.35 11.51 15.05
N CYS A 37 -8.77 11.35 13.86
CA CYS A 37 -7.34 11.59 13.63
C CYS A 37 -6.97 13.06 13.82
N GLN A 38 -6.02 13.36 14.70
CA GLN A 38 -5.60 14.73 15.06
C GLN A 38 -6.75 15.58 15.64
N THR A 39 -7.53 14.98 16.52
CA THR A 39 -8.56 15.66 17.33
C THR A 39 -8.38 15.35 18.81
N ALA A 40 -9.08 16.09 19.66
CA ALA A 40 -9.09 15.87 21.11
C ALA A 40 -9.59 14.48 21.53
N GLU A 41 -10.38 13.82 20.67
CA GLU A 41 -10.88 12.46 20.92
C GLU A 41 -9.76 11.41 21.10
N LEU A 42 -8.57 11.65 20.54
CA LEU A 42 -7.42 10.75 20.70
C LEU A 42 -6.42 11.23 21.77
N GLY A 43 -6.71 12.36 22.43
CA GLY A 43 -5.78 13.00 23.34
C GLY A 43 -4.69 13.79 22.63
N ALA A 44 -3.82 14.44 23.41
CA ALA A 44 -2.76 15.28 22.88
C ALA A 44 -1.53 15.33 23.80
N GLU A 45 -0.40 15.76 23.25
CA GLU A 45 0.78 16.22 24.01
C GLU A 45 0.76 17.76 24.06
N VAL A 46 1.13 18.35 25.19
CA VAL A 46 1.18 19.80 25.39
C VAL A 46 2.61 20.26 25.55
N TYR A 47 2.96 21.28 24.82
CA TYR A 47 4.27 21.94 24.86
C TYR A 47 4.09 23.42 25.12
N VAL A 48 5.02 24.04 25.86
CA VAL A 48 5.03 25.47 26.17
C VAL A 48 6.33 26.08 25.69
N GLY A 49 6.23 27.23 25.04
CA GLY A 49 7.31 28.13 24.64
C GLY A 49 7.10 29.54 25.23
N ASP A 50 7.98 30.46 24.90
CA ASP A 50 7.90 31.85 25.37
C ASP A 50 6.67 32.57 24.79
N ASP A 51 6.16 32.16 23.65
CA ASP A 51 5.07 32.78 22.92
C ASP A 51 3.69 32.02 23.05
N GLY A 52 3.63 30.98 23.92
CA GLY A 52 2.39 30.28 24.21
C GLY A 52 2.49 28.77 24.20
N GLU A 53 1.33 28.13 24.05
CA GLU A 53 1.17 26.68 24.08
C GLU A 53 1.00 26.07 22.69
N LEU A 54 1.57 24.87 22.48
CA LEU A 54 1.35 24.03 21.33
C LEU A 54 0.68 22.72 21.76
N ILE A 55 -0.55 22.51 21.32
CA ILE A 55 -1.28 21.26 21.52
C ILE A 55 -1.11 20.38 20.28
N VAL A 56 -0.53 19.20 20.48
CA VAL A 56 -0.27 18.22 19.40
C VAL A 56 -1.17 17.01 19.58
N TYR A 57 -2.29 17.00 18.87
CA TYR A 57 -3.24 15.90 18.93
C TYR A 57 -2.68 14.60 18.38
N HIS A 58 -3.03 13.48 19.02
CA HIS A 58 -2.63 12.14 18.59
C HIS A 58 -3.24 11.73 17.26
N THR A 59 -2.61 10.75 16.61
CA THR A 59 -3.01 10.28 15.28
C THR A 59 -3.66 8.90 15.37
N CYS A 60 -4.59 8.58 14.44
CA CYS A 60 -5.35 7.33 14.44
C CYS A 60 -4.54 6.09 14.06
N LYS A 61 -3.33 6.22 13.53
CA LYS A 61 -2.45 5.14 13.03
C LYS A 61 -3.09 4.23 11.97
N SER A 62 -4.29 4.57 11.48
CA SER A 62 -4.96 3.81 10.41
C SER A 62 -4.21 3.94 9.08
N ARG A 63 -4.11 2.84 8.34
CA ARG A 63 -3.48 2.83 7.00
C ARG A 63 -4.32 3.56 5.95
N ALA A 64 -5.64 3.55 6.12
CA ALA A 64 -6.55 4.27 5.24
C ALA A 64 -6.44 5.80 5.42
N CYS A 65 -6.01 6.26 6.60
CA CYS A 65 -5.78 7.68 6.84
C CYS A 65 -4.55 8.18 6.07
N PRO A 66 -4.68 9.19 5.18
CA PRO A 66 -3.57 9.68 4.37
C PRO A 66 -2.37 10.19 5.17
N SER A 67 -2.62 10.86 6.29
CA SER A 67 -1.55 11.39 7.16
C SER A 67 -0.78 10.27 7.86
N CYS A 68 -1.50 9.29 8.43
CA CYS A 68 -0.90 8.15 9.12
C CYS A 68 -0.22 7.19 8.14
N GLY A 69 -0.82 6.97 6.97
CA GLY A 69 -0.26 6.12 5.91
C GLY A 69 1.08 6.65 5.41
N TYR A 70 1.22 7.96 5.22
CA TYR A 70 2.49 8.58 4.83
C TYR A 70 3.60 8.32 5.85
N ARG A 71 3.35 8.59 7.14
CA ARG A 71 4.34 8.36 8.20
C ARG A 71 4.77 6.89 8.30
N ALA A 72 3.80 5.98 8.22
CA ALA A 72 4.07 4.54 8.23
C ALA A 72 4.90 4.10 7.02
N ASN A 73 4.66 4.70 5.85
CA ASN A 73 5.44 4.45 4.64
C ASN A 73 6.90 4.92 4.79
N MET A 74 7.13 6.12 5.31
CA MET A 74 8.47 6.66 5.54
C MET A 74 9.27 5.81 6.55
N GLN A 75 8.62 5.32 7.61
CA GLN A 75 9.26 4.40 8.56
C GLN A 75 9.63 3.08 7.89
N TRP A 76 8.72 2.49 7.11
CA TRP A 76 8.96 1.26 6.38
C TRP A 76 10.14 1.40 5.39
N LEU A 77 10.22 2.51 4.66
CA LEU A 77 11.32 2.78 3.73
C LEU A 77 12.68 2.81 4.44
N ARG A 78 12.77 3.43 5.62
CA ARG A 78 14.01 3.46 6.42
C ARG A 78 14.42 2.07 6.89
N GLU A 79 13.46 1.27 7.36
CA GLU A 79 13.72 -0.11 7.78
C GLU A 79 14.20 -0.97 6.62
N ARG A 80 13.59 -0.81 5.45
CA ARG A 80 14.04 -1.53 4.24
C ARG A 80 15.38 -1.04 3.73
N TRP A 81 15.67 0.24 3.83
CA TRP A 81 16.98 0.77 3.48
C TRP A 81 18.11 0.14 4.30
N ALA A 82 17.88 -0.11 5.57
CA ALA A 82 18.85 -0.78 6.43
C ALA A 82 18.95 -2.30 6.16
N ALA A 83 17.81 -2.95 5.89
CA ALA A 83 17.73 -4.41 5.73
C ALA A 83 18.12 -4.93 4.34
N LEU A 84 18.13 -4.07 3.32
CA LEU A 84 18.46 -4.47 1.95
C LEU A 84 19.92 -4.16 1.64
N ALA A 85 20.62 -5.10 1.02
CA ALA A 85 21.97 -4.91 0.53
C ALA A 85 21.99 -3.86 -0.61
N ASP A 86 23.15 -3.23 -0.85
CA ASP A 86 23.37 -2.40 -2.03
C ASP A 86 23.45 -3.31 -3.27
N GLY A 87 22.82 -2.87 -4.35
CA GLY A 87 22.80 -3.63 -5.57
C GLY A 87 21.63 -3.28 -6.47
N SER A 88 21.47 -4.07 -7.52
CA SER A 88 20.34 -3.93 -8.44
C SER A 88 19.09 -4.56 -7.88
N TYR A 89 17.93 -4.03 -8.33
CA TYR A 89 16.61 -4.53 -7.98
C TYR A 89 15.70 -4.47 -9.20
N LYS A 90 14.58 -5.19 -9.14
CA LYS A 90 13.54 -5.12 -10.16
C LYS A 90 12.17 -4.85 -9.54
N GLY A 91 11.39 -4.03 -10.24
CA GLY A 91 9.96 -3.87 -9.97
C GLY A 91 9.18 -4.57 -11.08
N ILE A 92 8.34 -5.53 -10.71
CA ILE A 92 7.48 -6.23 -11.67
C ILE A 92 6.04 -5.93 -11.28
N THR A 93 5.24 -5.45 -12.24
CA THR A 93 3.82 -5.19 -12.03
C THR A 93 3.03 -6.20 -12.83
N PHE A 94 2.23 -6.99 -12.15
CA PHE A 94 1.31 -7.96 -12.71
C PHE A 94 -0.08 -7.36 -12.79
N THR A 95 -0.66 -7.32 -13.99
CA THR A 95 -2.05 -6.90 -14.20
C THR A 95 -2.86 -8.04 -14.77
N MET A 96 -4.15 -7.85 -14.86
CA MET A 96 -5.10 -8.76 -15.47
C MET A 96 -6.12 -7.97 -16.29
N PRO A 97 -6.85 -8.59 -17.23
CA PRO A 97 -7.94 -7.95 -17.95
C PRO A 97 -9.01 -7.40 -17.01
N ASP A 98 -9.59 -6.27 -17.37
CA ASP A 98 -10.62 -5.56 -16.63
C ASP A 98 -11.89 -6.39 -16.38
N VAL A 99 -12.23 -7.24 -17.31
CA VAL A 99 -13.36 -8.19 -17.19
C VAL A 99 -13.24 -9.12 -15.96
N LEU A 100 -12.04 -9.33 -15.42
CA LEU A 100 -11.80 -10.11 -14.20
C LEU A 100 -11.86 -9.28 -12.92
N TRP A 101 -11.82 -7.94 -13.01
CA TRP A 101 -11.78 -7.09 -11.80
C TRP A 101 -13.03 -7.22 -10.92
N PRO A 102 -14.27 -7.30 -11.45
CA PRO A 102 -15.45 -7.50 -10.62
C PRO A 102 -15.36 -8.78 -9.79
N ILE A 103 -14.84 -9.87 -10.36
CA ILE A 103 -14.68 -11.14 -9.66
C ILE A 103 -13.81 -10.95 -8.41
N PHE A 104 -12.67 -10.25 -8.52
CA PHE A 104 -11.77 -9.99 -7.39
C PHE A 104 -12.30 -8.93 -6.44
N ARG A 105 -13.14 -7.99 -6.89
CA ARG A 105 -13.82 -7.02 -6.04
C ARG A 105 -14.81 -7.73 -5.11
N ASP A 106 -15.62 -8.61 -5.69
CA ASP A 106 -16.69 -9.30 -4.99
C ASP A 106 -16.18 -10.52 -4.19
N ASN A 107 -14.91 -10.93 -4.44
CA ASN A 107 -14.21 -12.00 -3.74
C ASN A 107 -12.88 -11.52 -3.12
N PRO A 108 -12.90 -10.71 -2.05
CA PRO A 108 -11.68 -10.14 -1.45
C PRO A 108 -10.67 -11.20 -0.96
N HIS A 109 -11.14 -12.40 -0.58
CA HIS A 109 -10.28 -13.52 -0.19
C HIS A 109 -9.41 -14.00 -1.35
N LEU A 110 -9.93 -14.06 -2.59
CA LEU A 110 -9.16 -14.39 -3.78
C LEU A 110 -8.18 -13.27 -4.14
N ALA A 111 -8.61 -12.00 -4.05
CA ALA A 111 -7.71 -10.87 -4.25
C ALA A 111 -6.51 -10.90 -3.28
N ARG A 112 -6.73 -11.32 -2.03
CA ARG A 112 -5.66 -11.48 -1.03
C ARG A 112 -4.67 -12.60 -1.35
N ALA A 113 -5.01 -13.55 -2.21
CA ALA A 113 -4.09 -14.60 -2.68
C ALA A 113 -3.10 -14.10 -3.75
N LEU A 114 -3.46 -13.07 -4.53
CA LEU A 114 -2.69 -12.59 -5.67
C LEU A 114 -1.21 -12.22 -5.34
N PRO A 115 -0.87 -11.59 -4.19
CA PRO A 115 0.54 -11.33 -3.86
C PRO A 115 1.39 -12.60 -3.71
N ALA A 116 0.84 -13.66 -3.12
CA ALA A 116 1.55 -14.94 -2.99
C ALA A 116 1.70 -15.61 -4.37
N LEU A 117 0.66 -15.54 -5.17
CA LEU A 117 0.66 -16.07 -6.53
C LEU A 117 1.71 -15.37 -7.41
N ALA A 118 1.80 -14.04 -7.36
CA ALA A 118 2.82 -13.29 -8.08
C ALA A 118 4.25 -13.65 -7.61
N ALA A 119 4.42 -13.85 -6.30
CA ALA A 119 5.69 -14.28 -5.75
C ALA A 119 6.08 -15.70 -6.19
N SER A 120 5.13 -16.64 -6.24
CA SER A 120 5.38 -18.02 -6.71
C SER A 120 5.80 -18.05 -8.19
N VAL A 121 5.16 -17.24 -9.04
CA VAL A 121 5.52 -17.11 -10.46
C VAL A 121 6.95 -16.59 -10.61
N ILE A 122 7.34 -15.57 -9.84
CA ILE A 122 8.71 -15.02 -9.88
C ILE A 122 9.72 -16.05 -9.39
N GLN A 123 9.42 -16.76 -8.29
CA GLN A 123 10.31 -17.78 -7.71
C GLN A 123 10.45 -18.98 -8.66
N GLY A 124 9.35 -19.41 -9.31
CA GLY A 124 9.37 -20.51 -10.28
C GLY A 124 10.29 -20.20 -11.47
N GLU A 125 10.18 -19.00 -12.04
CA GLU A 125 11.05 -18.56 -13.14
C GLU A 125 12.52 -18.44 -12.70
N ALA A 126 12.79 -17.91 -11.51
CA ALA A 126 14.15 -17.82 -10.99
C ALA A 126 14.75 -19.20 -10.68
N SER A 127 13.96 -20.13 -10.16
CA SER A 127 14.37 -21.50 -9.89
C SER A 127 14.63 -22.26 -11.18
N ALA A 128 13.72 -22.20 -12.14
CA ALA A 128 13.85 -22.92 -13.42
C ALA A 128 15.06 -22.45 -14.24
N ARG A 129 15.30 -21.13 -14.24
CA ARG A 129 16.34 -20.55 -15.09
C ARG A 129 17.74 -20.49 -14.44
N TYR A 130 17.80 -20.33 -13.13
CA TYR A 130 19.04 -20.08 -12.41
C TYR A 130 19.32 -21.07 -11.27
N GLY A 131 18.44 -22.04 -11.02
CA GLY A 131 18.55 -22.93 -9.85
C GLY A 131 18.61 -22.18 -8.52
N SER A 132 18.02 -20.98 -8.46
CA SER A 132 18.29 -20.03 -7.38
C SER A 132 17.03 -19.40 -6.84
N ARG A 133 17.10 -18.91 -5.60
CA ARG A 133 16.00 -18.24 -4.89
C ARG A 133 16.21 -16.74 -4.88
N VAL A 134 15.14 -15.99 -5.04
CA VAL A 134 15.13 -14.51 -5.01
C VAL A 134 14.34 -13.99 -3.82
N GLY A 135 14.59 -12.73 -3.44
CA GLY A 135 13.75 -12.01 -2.49
C GLY A 135 12.62 -11.30 -3.22
N VAL A 136 11.38 -11.49 -2.75
CA VAL A 136 10.20 -10.83 -3.32
C VAL A 136 9.39 -10.16 -2.21
N MET A 137 9.08 -8.88 -2.38
CA MET A 137 8.01 -8.19 -1.63
C MET A 137 6.88 -7.90 -2.61
N ALA A 138 5.66 -8.30 -2.28
CA ALA A 138 4.48 -8.14 -3.12
C ALA A 138 3.41 -7.31 -2.41
N ILE A 139 2.76 -6.44 -3.16
CA ILE A 139 1.74 -5.51 -2.70
C ILE A 139 0.54 -5.59 -3.63
N LEU A 140 -0.62 -5.94 -3.07
CA LEU A 140 -1.88 -5.83 -3.78
C LEU A 140 -2.32 -4.36 -3.85
N HIS A 141 -2.59 -3.87 -5.04
CA HIS A 141 -3.32 -2.64 -5.29
C HIS A 141 -4.66 -2.97 -5.92
N THR A 142 -5.68 -2.27 -5.48
CA THR A 142 -7.06 -2.45 -5.94
C THR A 142 -7.62 -1.21 -6.64
N PHE A 143 -6.83 -0.13 -6.78
CA PHE A 143 -7.32 1.16 -7.28
C PHE A 143 -6.45 1.74 -8.39
N ASN A 144 -7.10 2.49 -9.26
CA ASN A 144 -6.46 3.35 -10.25
C ASN A 144 -6.43 4.83 -9.77
N GLY A 145 -6.04 5.74 -10.66
CA GLY A 145 -6.00 7.16 -10.34
C GLY A 145 -7.36 7.83 -10.11
N GLN A 146 -8.46 7.18 -10.49
CA GLN A 146 -9.86 7.63 -10.36
C GLN A 146 -10.58 7.02 -9.18
N LEU A 147 -9.88 6.22 -8.36
CA LEU A 147 -10.43 5.40 -7.28
C LEU A 147 -11.40 4.30 -7.77
N GLU A 148 -11.32 3.93 -9.04
CA GLU A 148 -12.03 2.77 -9.56
C GLU A 148 -11.28 1.49 -9.24
N PHE A 149 -12.01 0.39 -9.08
CA PHE A 149 -11.39 -0.91 -8.79
C PHE A 149 -10.53 -1.36 -9.96
N ASN A 150 -9.30 -1.71 -9.66
CA ASN A 150 -8.30 -2.19 -10.62
C ASN A 150 -7.30 -3.08 -9.87
N SER A 151 -7.58 -4.38 -9.85
CA SER A 151 -6.72 -5.34 -9.15
C SER A 151 -5.42 -5.59 -9.89
N HIS A 152 -4.29 -5.31 -9.22
CA HIS A 152 -2.95 -5.57 -9.75
C HIS A 152 -1.93 -5.72 -8.62
N VAL A 153 -0.84 -6.44 -8.89
CA VAL A 153 0.19 -6.70 -7.90
C VAL A 153 1.49 -5.98 -8.30
N HIS A 154 1.98 -5.12 -7.42
CA HIS A 154 3.34 -4.59 -7.51
C HIS A 154 4.28 -5.49 -6.75
N THR A 155 5.34 -5.96 -7.41
CA THR A 155 6.39 -6.72 -6.75
C THR A 155 7.71 -5.97 -6.77
N MET A 156 8.48 -6.21 -5.73
CA MET A 156 9.83 -5.70 -5.54
C MET A 156 10.74 -6.91 -5.37
N VAL A 157 11.66 -7.08 -6.30
CA VAL A 157 12.45 -8.30 -6.43
C VAL A 157 13.94 -7.97 -6.31
N SER A 158 14.70 -8.83 -5.60
CA SER A 158 16.17 -8.73 -5.59
C SER A 158 16.71 -8.85 -7.01
N GLY A 159 17.70 -8.03 -7.36
CA GLY A 159 18.35 -8.10 -8.68
C GLY A 159 19.37 -9.23 -8.81
N GLY A 160 19.67 -9.92 -7.70
CA GLY A 160 20.45 -11.13 -7.63
C GLY A 160 19.67 -12.24 -6.93
N ALA A 161 20.21 -13.45 -6.99
CA ALA A 161 19.63 -14.66 -6.43
C ALA A 161 20.68 -15.51 -5.70
N LEU A 162 20.23 -16.25 -4.69
CA LEU A 162 21.06 -17.20 -3.94
C LEU A 162 20.81 -18.60 -4.45
N SER A 163 21.86 -19.28 -4.92
CA SER A 163 21.79 -20.69 -5.28
C SER A 163 21.43 -21.54 -4.07
N ALA A 164 20.45 -22.43 -4.25
CA ALA A 164 20.02 -23.34 -3.20
C ALA A 164 21.07 -24.44 -2.94
N HIS A 165 21.88 -24.79 -3.95
CA HIS A 165 22.85 -25.90 -3.89
C HIS A 165 24.26 -25.44 -3.50
N SER A 166 24.77 -24.37 -4.14
CA SER A 166 26.15 -23.93 -3.95
C SER A 166 26.32 -22.81 -2.91
N GLY A 167 25.23 -22.20 -2.44
CA GLY A 167 25.30 -21.03 -1.57
C GLY A 167 25.89 -19.77 -2.25
N THR A 168 26.12 -19.80 -3.57
CA THR A 168 26.70 -18.69 -4.32
C THR A 168 25.66 -17.64 -4.68
N TRP A 169 26.10 -16.39 -4.85
CA TRP A 169 25.24 -15.28 -5.25
C TRP A 169 25.38 -14.97 -6.74
N THR A 170 24.28 -15.06 -7.46
CA THR A 170 24.19 -14.62 -8.86
C THR A 170 23.76 -13.15 -8.89
N THR A 171 24.61 -12.27 -9.44
CA THR A 171 24.44 -10.80 -9.34
C THR A 171 23.44 -10.20 -10.32
N ARG A 172 23.08 -10.90 -11.41
CA ARG A 172 22.20 -10.37 -12.47
C ARG A 172 21.15 -11.40 -12.85
N ILE A 173 19.95 -11.21 -12.31
CA ILE A 173 18.77 -12.02 -12.69
C ILE A 173 17.96 -11.25 -13.72
N ASN A 174 17.67 -11.87 -14.85
CA ASN A 174 16.81 -11.35 -15.89
C ASN A 174 15.57 -12.23 -16.04
N TYR A 175 14.44 -11.59 -16.20
CA TYR A 175 13.16 -12.25 -16.39
C TYR A 175 12.69 -12.10 -17.83
N ASN A 176 12.19 -13.18 -18.42
CA ASN A 176 11.47 -13.10 -19.68
C ASN A 176 10.05 -12.62 -19.41
N ARG A 177 9.67 -11.50 -20.04
CA ARG A 177 8.36 -10.86 -19.83
C ARG A 177 7.22 -11.75 -20.30
N GLU A 178 7.40 -12.44 -21.39
CA GLU A 178 6.38 -13.33 -21.98
C GLU A 178 6.16 -14.58 -21.11
N GLN A 179 7.23 -15.22 -20.68
CA GLN A 179 7.16 -16.37 -19.77
C GLN A 179 6.50 -16.01 -18.44
N LEU A 180 6.87 -14.87 -17.84
CA LEU A 180 6.19 -14.37 -16.64
C LEU A 180 4.70 -14.07 -16.89
N MET A 181 4.36 -13.53 -18.06
CA MET A 181 2.97 -13.24 -18.42
C MET A 181 2.16 -14.53 -18.55
N MET A 182 2.69 -15.52 -19.26
CA MET A 182 2.02 -16.81 -19.42
C MET A 182 1.84 -17.54 -18.08
N ALA A 183 2.89 -17.55 -17.25
CA ALA A 183 2.84 -18.15 -15.93
C ALA A 183 1.84 -17.43 -15.00
N TRP A 184 1.82 -16.09 -15.02
CA TRP A 184 0.87 -15.29 -14.25
C TRP A 184 -0.57 -15.53 -14.68
N ARG A 185 -0.84 -15.47 -15.99
CA ARG A 185 -2.16 -15.74 -16.56
C ARG A 185 -2.67 -17.13 -16.16
N ARG A 186 -1.86 -18.16 -16.36
CA ARG A 186 -2.19 -19.53 -15.95
C ARG A 186 -2.51 -19.60 -14.47
N ALA A 187 -1.65 -19.04 -13.61
CA ALA A 187 -1.82 -19.10 -12.17
C ALA A 187 -3.10 -18.41 -11.69
N VAL A 188 -3.48 -17.25 -12.28
CA VAL A 188 -4.73 -16.56 -11.94
C VAL A 188 -5.95 -17.34 -12.41
N ILE A 189 -5.92 -17.90 -13.62
CA ILE A 189 -7.03 -18.70 -14.15
C ILE A 189 -7.23 -19.97 -13.31
N GLU A 190 -6.15 -20.66 -12.95
CA GLU A 190 -6.22 -21.83 -12.07
C GLU A 190 -6.73 -21.49 -10.67
N LEU A 191 -6.37 -20.32 -10.12
CA LEU A 191 -6.95 -19.86 -8.86
C LEU A 191 -8.46 -19.71 -8.96
N LEU A 192 -8.97 -19.11 -10.04
CA LEU A 192 -10.40 -18.90 -10.24
C LEU A 192 -11.13 -20.22 -10.50
N ARG A 193 -10.56 -21.11 -11.31
CA ARG A 193 -11.09 -22.47 -11.53
C ARG A 193 -11.14 -23.28 -10.24
N ALA A 194 -10.09 -23.21 -9.42
CA ALA A 194 -10.08 -23.89 -8.13
C ALA A 194 -11.16 -23.33 -7.21
N ALA A 195 -11.34 -22.02 -7.15
CA ALA A 195 -12.38 -21.37 -6.36
C ALA A 195 -13.79 -21.75 -6.84
N LEU A 196 -13.99 -21.88 -8.15
CA LEU A 196 -15.24 -22.33 -8.75
C LEU A 196 -15.54 -23.79 -8.36
N ARG A 197 -14.57 -24.70 -8.50
CA ARG A 197 -14.73 -26.12 -8.16
C ARG A 197 -15.09 -26.37 -6.70
N VAL A 198 -14.52 -25.59 -5.78
CA VAL A 198 -14.80 -25.76 -4.34
C VAL A 198 -15.96 -24.87 -3.84
N GLY A 199 -16.65 -24.17 -4.74
CA GLY A 199 -17.85 -23.39 -4.41
C GLY A 199 -17.60 -22.16 -3.53
N VAL A 200 -16.36 -21.64 -3.47
CA VAL A 200 -16.02 -20.43 -2.66
C VAL A 200 -16.03 -19.15 -3.47
N LEU A 201 -16.29 -19.24 -4.77
CA LEU A 201 -16.48 -18.08 -5.61
C LEU A 201 -17.86 -17.49 -5.33
N GLN A 202 -17.90 -16.40 -4.59
CA GLN A 202 -19.12 -15.60 -4.46
C GLN A 202 -19.31 -14.87 -5.79
N ALA A 203 -19.98 -15.54 -6.70
CA ALA A 203 -20.32 -14.94 -7.97
C ALA A 203 -21.64 -14.22 -7.85
N ASN A 204 -21.77 -13.07 -8.48
CA ASN A 204 -22.95 -12.81 -9.27
C ASN A 204 -23.32 -14.09 -10.02
N PRO A 205 -24.60 -14.49 -10.16
CA PRO A 205 -25.00 -15.82 -10.64
C PRO A 205 -24.69 -16.03 -12.12
N THR A 206 -23.43 -15.94 -12.47
CA THR A 206 -22.89 -16.39 -13.72
C THR A 206 -22.85 -17.90 -13.60
N ALA A 207 -23.60 -18.61 -14.38
CA ALA A 207 -23.56 -20.08 -14.43
C ALA A 207 -22.11 -20.53 -14.52
N ALA A 208 -21.75 -21.65 -13.90
CA ALA A 208 -20.40 -22.17 -13.89
C ALA A 208 -19.81 -22.25 -15.31
N ASP A 209 -20.65 -22.60 -16.29
CA ASP A 209 -20.29 -22.67 -17.71
C ASP A 209 -19.92 -21.30 -18.31
N GLU A 210 -20.62 -20.24 -17.93
CA GLU A 210 -20.29 -18.87 -18.39
C GLU A 210 -18.95 -18.40 -17.80
N MET A 211 -18.68 -18.75 -16.55
CA MET A 211 -17.38 -18.45 -15.91
C MET A 211 -16.25 -19.20 -16.61
N GLU A 212 -16.42 -20.49 -16.89
CA GLU A 212 -15.40 -21.26 -17.59
C GLU A 212 -15.19 -20.74 -19.02
N ALA A 213 -16.27 -20.40 -19.75
CA ALA A 213 -16.18 -19.75 -21.07
C ALA A 213 -15.45 -18.41 -21.01
N LEU A 214 -15.67 -17.60 -19.95
CA LEU A 214 -14.93 -16.38 -19.71
C LEU A 214 -13.45 -16.66 -19.50
N LEU A 215 -13.10 -17.62 -18.64
CA LEU A 215 -11.71 -17.97 -18.32
C LEU A 215 -10.98 -18.52 -19.55
N ALA A 216 -11.62 -19.38 -20.35
CA ALA A 216 -11.07 -19.91 -21.60
C ALA A 216 -10.73 -18.79 -22.59
N LYS A 217 -11.60 -17.78 -22.73
CA LYS A 217 -11.30 -16.59 -23.55
C LYS A 217 -10.07 -15.82 -23.04
N GLN A 218 -9.82 -15.81 -21.72
CA GLN A 218 -8.67 -15.10 -21.15
C GLN A 218 -7.36 -15.86 -21.35
N GLU A 219 -7.38 -17.18 -21.56
CA GLU A 219 -6.17 -17.97 -21.84
C GLU A 219 -5.51 -17.59 -23.17
N ALA A 220 -6.27 -17.19 -24.17
CA ALA A 220 -5.76 -16.76 -25.47
C ALA A 220 -5.29 -15.28 -25.49
N ARG A 221 -5.68 -14.48 -24.50
CA ARG A 221 -5.38 -13.04 -24.49
C ARG A 221 -3.98 -12.75 -23.95
N TRP A 222 -3.38 -11.67 -24.48
CA TRP A 222 -2.17 -11.08 -23.90
C TRP A 222 -2.51 -10.33 -22.63
N TRP A 223 -1.80 -10.63 -21.51
CA TRP A 223 -1.91 -9.90 -20.26
C TRP A 223 -0.71 -8.95 -20.09
N SER A 224 -0.92 -7.76 -19.52
CA SER A 224 0.14 -6.80 -19.39
C SER A 224 1.01 -7.04 -18.15
N ILE A 225 2.30 -7.25 -18.37
CA ILE A 225 3.31 -7.24 -17.31
C ILE A 225 4.34 -6.15 -17.60
N LYS A 226 4.69 -5.38 -16.57
CA LYS A 226 5.71 -4.35 -16.67
C LYS A 226 6.90 -4.71 -15.80
N ILE A 227 8.08 -4.79 -16.41
CA ILE A 227 9.35 -5.00 -15.70
C ILE A 227 10.15 -3.69 -15.73
N GLN A 228 10.65 -3.26 -14.56
CA GLN A 228 11.53 -2.11 -14.40
C GLN A 228 12.78 -2.53 -13.64
N SER A 229 13.95 -2.13 -14.13
CA SER A 229 15.24 -2.40 -13.48
C SER A 229 15.74 -1.16 -12.76
N PHE A 230 16.28 -1.35 -11.57
CA PHE A 230 16.88 -0.31 -10.74
C PHE A 230 18.33 -0.68 -10.47
N LYS A 231 19.24 0.23 -10.79
CA LYS A 231 20.69 0.01 -10.61
C LYS A 231 21.14 0.12 -9.15
N SER A 232 20.32 0.78 -8.31
CA SER A 232 20.64 0.96 -6.89
C SER A 232 19.42 0.75 -6.00
N ARG A 233 19.68 0.39 -4.74
CA ARG A 233 18.70 0.29 -3.66
C ARG A 233 17.88 1.60 -3.48
N GLU A 234 18.53 2.76 -3.57
CA GLU A 234 17.90 4.07 -3.39
C GLU A 234 16.83 4.33 -4.44
N HIS A 235 17.13 4.10 -5.72
CA HIS A 235 16.17 4.23 -6.81
C HIS A 235 15.02 3.25 -6.67
N PHE A 236 15.33 2.02 -6.28
CA PHE A 236 14.34 1.00 -6.00
C PHE A 236 13.42 1.39 -4.84
N LEU A 237 13.94 1.83 -3.69
CA LEU A 237 13.14 2.25 -2.55
C LEU A 237 12.30 3.50 -2.85
N ARG A 238 12.83 4.43 -3.64
CA ARG A 238 12.04 5.58 -4.13
C ARG A 238 10.86 5.14 -4.99
N TYR A 239 11.04 4.10 -5.80
CA TYR A 239 9.94 3.47 -6.52
C TYR A 239 8.97 2.77 -5.58
N ALA A 240 9.46 1.94 -4.66
CA ALA A 240 8.67 1.19 -3.70
C ALA A 240 7.76 2.10 -2.84
N GLY A 241 8.29 3.23 -2.39
CA GLY A 241 7.55 4.21 -1.59
C GLY A 241 6.30 4.79 -2.26
N ARG A 242 6.14 4.58 -3.58
CA ARG A 242 4.93 5.00 -4.29
C ARG A 242 3.76 4.02 -4.10
N TYR A 243 4.05 2.80 -3.70
CA TYR A 243 3.06 1.72 -3.65
C TYR A 243 2.83 1.17 -2.25
N VAL A 244 3.88 1.18 -1.41
CA VAL A 244 3.82 0.65 -0.05
C VAL A 244 2.98 1.54 0.85
N ARG A 245 2.05 0.95 1.58
CA ARG A 245 1.23 1.61 2.63
C ARG A 245 0.60 2.95 2.21
N ARG A 246 0.36 3.15 0.93
CA ARG A 246 -0.32 4.35 0.44
C ARG A 246 -1.82 4.23 0.59
N PRO A 247 -2.48 5.26 1.12
CA PRO A 247 -3.93 5.36 1.04
C PRO A 247 -4.33 5.56 -0.44
N PRO A 248 -5.55 5.17 -0.83
CA PRO A 248 -6.03 5.29 -2.21
C PRO A 248 -5.93 6.71 -2.75
N ILE A 249 -6.16 7.70 -1.90
CA ILE A 249 -6.03 9.12 -2.26
C ILE A 249 -5.17 9.89 -1.25
N ALA A 250 -4.38 10.84 -1.74
CA ALA A 250 -3.69 11.81 -0.90
C ALA A 250 -4.53 13.10 -0.78
N GLN A 251 -4.60 13.69 0.40
CA GLN A 251 -5.46 14.87 0.66
C GLN A 251 -5.24 16.02 -0.31
N HIS A 252 -3.98 16.28 -0.69
CA HIS A 252 -3.63 17.37 -1.63
C HIS A 252 -4.17 17.17 -3.06
N ARG A 253 -4.68 15.98 -3.38
CA ARG A 253 -5.34 15.71 -4.66
C ARG A 253 -6.78 16.22 -4.70
N ILE A 254 -7.43 16.40 -3.54
CA ILE A 254 -8.77 16.95 -3.42
C ILE A 254 -8.66 18.47 -3.57
N THR A 255 -9.28 19.01 -4.62
CA THR A 255 -9.17 20.45 -4.97
C THR A 255 -10.41 21.26 -4.68
N PHE A 256 -11.56 20.59 -4.62
CA PHE A 256 -12.84 21.22 -4.36
C PHE A 256 -13.79 20.26 -3.65
N ILE A 257 -14.54 20.78 -2.68
CA ILE A 257 -15.63 20.10 -1.99
C ILE A 257 -16.82 21.06 -2.07
N GLY A 258 -17.82 20.70 -2.87
CA GLY A 258 -19.10 21.41 -2.98
C GLY A 258 -20.10 20.85 -1.99
N GLU A 259 -21.36 21.25 -2.11
CA GLU A 259 -22.44 20.79 -1.25
C GLU A 259 -22.66 19.26 -1.40
N ARG A 260 -22.76 18.78 -2.63
CA ARG A 260 -23.00 17.37 -2.98
C ARG A 260 -21.90 16.73 -3.84
N SER A 261 -20.81 17.44 -4.13
CA SER A 261 -19.78 16.96 -5.05
C SER A 261 -18.36 17.18 -4.53
N VAL A 262 -17.46 16.34 -4.98
CA VAL A 262 -16.02 16.47 -4.74
C VAL A 262 -15.26 16.42 -6.05
N ARG A 263 -14.23 17.26 -6.18
CA ARG A 263 -13.32 17.24 -7.31
C ARG A 263 -11.89 16.97 -6.85
N PHE A 264 -11.28 15.98 -7.46
CA PHE A 264 -9.87 15.63 -7.23
C PHE A 264 -9.14 15.39 -8.55
N TRP A 265 -7.80 15.45 -8.53
CA TRP A 265 -7.01 15.26 -9.73
C TRP A 265 -6.28 13.93 -9.73
N ARG A 266 -6.06 13.40 -10.94
CA ARG A 266 -5.13 12.32 -11.25
C ARG A 266 -4.10 12.77 -12.27
N LYS A 267 -2.94 12.11 -12.31
CA LYS A 267 -1.97 12.32 -13.38
C LYS A 267 -2.32 11.40 -14.55
N ASP A 268 -2.58 11.98 -15.70
CA ASP A 268 -2.63 11.22 -16.94
C ASP A 268 -1.21 10.85 -17.36
N LYS A 269 -0.96 9.55 -17.54
CA LYS A 269 0.39 9.05 -17.89
C LYS A 269 0.75 9.31 -19.34
N LYS A 270 -0.23 9.29 -20.26
CA LYS A 270 -0.02 9.54 -21.69
C LYS A 270 0.22 11.01 -21.95
N GLN A 271 -0.66 11.87 -21.44
CA GLN A 271 -0.61 13.32 -21.66
C GLN A 271 0.30 14.05 -20.68
N ARG A 272 0.86 13.38 -19.66
CA ARG A 272 1.71 13.93 -18.57
C ARG A 272 1.10 15.12 -17.83
N ARG A 273 -0.21 15.36 -17.94
CA ARG A 273 -0.97 16.45 -17.29
C ARG A 273 -1.87 15.96 -16.18
N ARG A 274 -2.38 16.92 -15.39
CA ARG A 274 -3.43 16.65 -14.40
C ARG A 274 -4.78 16.60 -15.11
N VAL A 275 -5.56 15.59 -14.82
CA VAL A 275 -6.95 15.44 -15.23
C VAL A 275 -7.80 15.43 -13.99
N TYR A 276 -8.89 16.17 -14.00
CA TYR A 276 -9.80 16.29 -12.87
C TYR A 276 -10.94 15.28 -12.98
N VAL A 277 -11.31 14.71 -11.85
CA VAL A 277 -12.45 13.80 -11.69
C VAL A 277 -13.41 14.49 -10.73
N THR A 278 -14.68 14.56 -11.10
CA THR A 278 -15.77 15.08 -10.25
C THR A 278 -16.80 13.96 -10.08
N CYS A 279 -17.21 13.72 -8.86
CA CYS A 279 -18.27 12.77 -8.51
C CYS A 279 -19.07 13.27 -7.30
N SER A 280 -20.14 12.58 -6.92
CA SER A 280 -20.85 12.89 -5.66
C SER A 280 -19.98 12.58 -4.45
N LEU A 281 -20.36 13.10 -3.28
CA LEU A 281 -19.63 12.80 -2.03
C LEU A 281 -19.79 11.33 -1.65
N GLU A 282 -20.98 10.78 -1.84
CA GLU A 282 -21.31 9.37 -1.59
C GLU A 282 -20.53 8.46 -2.52
N GLU A 283 -20.55 8.73 -3.82
CA GLU A 283 -19.78 7.96 -4.80
C GLU A 283 -18.28 7.97 -4.50
N PHE A 284 -17.74 9.10 -4.04
CA PHE A 284 -16.33 9.17 -3.63
C PHE A 284 -16.04 8.25 -2.43
N ILE A 285 -16.94 8.21 -1.46
CA ILE A 285 -16.82 7.35 -0.28
C ILE A 285 -16.92 5.89 -0.65
N ASP A 286 -17.87 5.51 -1.50
CA ASP A 286 -18.05 4.14 -1.97
C ASP A 286 -16.83 3.65 -2.74
N ARG A 287 -16.30 4.48 -3.65
CA ARG A 287 -15.05 4.20 -4.33
C ARG A 287 -13.89 4.04 -3.35
N TRP A 288 -13.80 4.86 -2.29
CA TRP A 288 -12.73 4.76 -1.31
C TRP A 288 -12.89 3.52 -0.41
N ALA A 289 -14.12 3.20 0.01
CA ALA A 289 -14.44 2.05 0.87
C ALA A 289 -13.93 0.72 0.32
N GLN A 290 -14.06 0.50 -1.00
CA GLN A 290 -13.61 -0.72 -1.69
C GLN A 290 -12.10 -0.99 -1.57
N HIS A 291 -11.32 0.03 -1.21
CA HIS A 291 -9.85 -0.05 -1.16
C HIS A 291 -9.31 -0.07 0.26
N VAL A 292 -10.18 -0.03 1.25
CA VAL A 292 -9.78 -0.15 2.65
C VAL A 292 -9.47 -1.62 2.95
N PRO A 293 -8.22 -1.96 3.32
CA PRO A 293 -7.88 -3.33 3.63
C PRO A 293 -8.53 -3.76 4.94
N GLU A 294 -8.78 -5.05 5.06
CA GLU A 294 -9.23 -5.66 6.31
C GLU A 294 -8.34 -5.32 7.49
N ARG A 295 -8.93 -5.28 8.67
CA ARG A 295 -8.20 -5.02 9.91
C ARG A 295 -7.10 -6.07 10.08
N TYR A 296 -5.89 -5.62 10.43
CA TYR A 296 -4.68 -6.46 10.57
C TYR A 296 -4.16 -7.10 9.27
N GLN A 297 -4.77 -6.89 8.13
CA GLN A 297 -4.25 -7.40 6.85
C GLN A 297 -2.85 -6.83 6.56
N HIS A 298 -1.90 -7.72 6.26
CA HIS A 298 -0.58 -7.34 5.79
C HIS A 298 -0.65 -6.93 4.30
N THR A 299 -0.58 -5.63 4.03
CA THR A 299 -0.62 -5.10 2.65
C THR A 299 0.68 -5.27 1.89
N VAL A 300 1.79 -5.44 2.59
CA VAL A 300 3.10 -5.81 2.04
C VAL A 300 3.45 -7.20 2.55
N ARG A 301 3.58 -8.14 1.64
CA ARG A 301 3.95 -9.52 1.97
C ARG A 301 5.33 -9.83 1.40
N SER A 302 6.16 -10.50 2.17
CA SER A 302 7.55 -10.83 1.81
C SER A 302 7.70 -12.33 1.63
N PHE A 303 8.45 -12.72 0.60
CA PHE A 303 8.63 -14.10 0.20
C PHE A 303 10.10 -14.38 -0.18
N GLY A 304 10.47 -15.66 -0.21
CA GLY A 304 11.82 -16.10 -0.56
C GLY A 304 12.87 -15.48 0.37
N LEU A 305 13.92 -14.91 -0.16
CA LEU A 305 15.02 -14.30 0.64
C LEU A 305 14.56 -13.10 1.48
N PHE A 306 13.39 -12.53 1.20
CA PHE A 306 12.83 -11.41 1.98
C PHE A 306 11.78 -11.84 3.01
N ALA A 307 11.49 -13.13 3.13
CA ALA A 307 10.60 -13.65 4.16
C ALA A 307 11.19 -13.42 5.56
N PRO A 308 10.35 -13.16 6.60
CA PRO A 308 10.86 -12.76 7.93
C PRO A 308 11.85 -13.75 8.56
N ARG A 309 11.64 -15.06 8.43
CA ARG A 309 12.53 -16.09 8.99
C ARG A 309 13.85 -16.20 8.24
N PRO A 310 13.87 -16.35 6.89
CA PRO A 310 15.13 -16.33 6.15
C PRO A 310 15.87 -15.00 6.22
N LEU A 311 15.21 -13.89 6.50
CA LEU A 311 15.84 -12.57 6.53
C LEU A 311 16.86 -12.43 7.65
N SER A 312 16.70 -13.15 8.75
CA SER A 312 17.69 -13.16 9.83
C SER A 312 18.91 -14.04 9.52
N GLN A 313 18.73 -15.14 8.80
CA GLN A 313 19.80 -16.10 8.51
C GLN A 313 20.45 -15.86 7.13
N THR A 314 19.67 -15.52 6.11
CA THR A 314 20.18 -15.26 4.75
C THR A 314 20.58 -13.82 4.51
N SER A 315 20.08 -12.85 5.28
CA SER A 315 20.51 -11.45 5.17
C SER A 315 22.01 -11.34 5.44
N ASP A 316 22.45 -11.95 6.53
CA ASP A 316 23.86 -11.94 6.94
C ASP A 316 24.76 -12.56 5.86
N ALA A 317 24.36 -13.72 5.35
CA ALA A 317 25.07 -14.38 4.27
C ALA A 317 25.12 -13.52 2.99
N ILE A 318 24.03 -12.88 2.60
CA ILE A 318 23.99 -12.01 1.42
C ILE A 318 24.93 -10.82 1.59
N PHE A 319 24.95 -10.17 2.76
CA PHE A 319 25.88 -9.05 3.01
C PHE A 319 27.35 -9.52 2.92
N VAL A 320 27.67 -10.68 3.49
CA VAL A 320 29.01 -11.28 3.40
C VAL A 320 29.38 -11.61 1.96
N LEU A 321 28.49 -12.29 1.21
CA LEU A 321 28.71 -12.65 -0.20
C LEU A 321 28.90 -11.45 -1.11
N LEU A 322 28.32 -10.31 -0.75
CA LEU A 322 28.46 -9.04 -1.47
C LEU A 322 29.59 -8.15 -0.94
N GLY A 323 30.34 -8.59 0.07
CA GLY A 323 31.40 -7.80 0.70
C GLY A 323 30.87 -6.53 1.39
N GLN A 324 29.62 -6.56 1.88
CA GLN A 324 28.98 -5.39 2.46
C GLN A 324 28.78 -5.55 3.97
N LYS A 325 28.84 -4.43 4.70
CA LYS A 325 28.52 -4.39 6.13
C LYS A 325 27.03 -4.28 6.36
N GLN A 326 26.52 -5.07 7.31
CA GLN A 326 25.15 -4.91 7.78
C GLN A 326 24.95 -3.54 8.43
N ARG A 327 23.73 -3.02 8.30
CA ARG A 327 23.32 -1.76 8.90
C ARG A 327 22.38 -2.02 10.08
N LEU A 328 22.57 -1.26 11.13
CA LEU A 328 21.68 -1.32 12.28
C LEU A 328 20.24 -0.92 11.87
N ARG A 329 19.27 -1.67 12.36
CA ARG A 329 17.86 -1.33 12.16
C ARG A 329 17.56 0.04 12.76
N PRO A 330 17.05 1.01 11.98
CA PRO A 330 16.79 2.34 12.48
C PRO A 330 15.65 2.34 13.48
N LYS A 331 15.88 2.93 14.65
CA LYS A 331 14.82 3.16 15.63
C LYS A 331 13.73 4.08 15.07
N PRO A 332 12.46 3.93 15.48
CA PRO A 332 11.42 4.87 15.15
C PRO A 332 11.82 6.30 15.58
N ARG A 333 11.64 7.26 14.67
CA ARG A 333 11.93 8.65 15.00
C ARG A 333 10.79 9.30 15.76
N PRO A 334 11.07 10.17 16.74
CA PRO A 334 10.08 11.07 17.31
C PRO A 334 9.34 11.84 16.20
N TRP A 335 8.09 12.19 16.43
CA TRP A 335 7.25 12.85 15.43
C TRP A 335 7.81 14.19 14.96
N ALA A 336 8.34 15.00 15.88
CA ALA A 336 8.92 16.32 15.57
C ALA A 336 10.18 16.20 14.69
N VAL A 337 11.06 15.24 15.00
CA VAL A 337 12.24 14.94 14.17
C VAL A 337 11.85 14.48 12.76
N SER A 338 10.77 13.70 12.65
CA SER A 338 10.26 13.28 11.34
C SER A 338 9.73 14.46 10.54
N LEU A 339 8.95 15.37 11.15
CA LEU A 339 8.43 16.57 10.50
C LEU A 339 9.53 17.51 10.06
N LYS A 340 10.51 17.79 10.93
CA LYS A 340 11.66 18.64 10.60
C LYS A 340 12.40 18.12 9.37
N ARG A 341 12.67 16.82 9.31
CA ARG A 341 13.39 16.20 8.19
C ARG A 341 12.58 16.14 6.90
N ASP A 342 11.30 15.79 7.00
CA ASP A 342 10.46 15.54 5.83
C ASP A 342 9.89 16.84 5.22
N PHE A 343 9.76 17.91 6.02
CA PHE A 343 9.13 19.18 5.63
C PHE A 343 9.98 20.41 5.92
N GLY A 344 11.20 20.25 6.46
CA GLY A 344 12.14 21.35 6.74
C GLY A 344 11.76 22.25 7.92
N ARG A 345 10.64 21.98 8.61
CA ARG A 345 10.14 22.79 9.73
C ARG A 345 10.18 21.99 11.03
N ASP A 346 10.86 22.55 12.05
CA ASP A 346 10.81 22.00 13.42
C ASP A 346 9.53 22.49 14.09
N PRO A 347 8.56 21.59 14.38
CA PRO A 347 7.29 21.99 14.98
C PRO A 347 7.42 22.37 16.47
N LEU A 348 8.56 22.10 17.10
CA LEU A 348 8.83 22.40 18.51
C LEU A 348 9.71 23.63 18.70
N LEU A 349 9.84 24.48 17.69
CA LEU A 349 10.37 25.83 17.85
C LEU A 349 9.20 26.80 17.90
N ASP A 350 9.25 27.69 18.91
CA ASP A 350 8.32 28.81 19.01
C ASP A 350 8.64 29.93 17.99
N SER A 351 7.91 31.02 17.98
CA SER A 351 8.10 32.11 17.03
C SER A 351 9.45 32.83 17.21
N THR A 352 10.06 32.73 18.39
CA THR A 352 11.39 33.28 18.69
C THR A 352 12.54 32.35 18.27
N GLY A 353 12.23 31.14 17.83
CA GLY A 353 13.20 30.11 17.46
C GLY A 353 13.73 29.31 18.66
N LYS A 354 13.19 29.50 19.85
CA LYS A 354 13.51 28.71 21.03
C LYS A 354 12.72 27.40 21.04
N ARG A 355 13.29 26.37 21.69
CA ARG A 355 12.67 25.05 21.76
C ARG A 355 11.61 25.00 22.86
N MET A 356 10.39 24.62 22.47
CA MET A 356 9.27 24.42 23.39
C MET A 356 9.52 23.22 24.29
N ARG A 357 9.09 23.34 25.55
CA ARG A 357 9.20 22.32 26.58
C ARG A 357 7.90 21.52 26.68
N TRP A 358 8.00 20.19 26.72
CA TRP A 358 6.86 19.32 26.99
C TRP A 358 6.42 19.48 28.47
N ILE A 359 5.13 19.66 28.71
CA ILE A 359 4.55 19.85 30.05
C ILE A 359 3.55 18.79 30.47
N GLY A 360 3.03 18.00 29.53
CA GLY A 360 2.09 16.94 29.88
C GLY A 360 1.26 16.40 28.73
N ARG A 361 0.28 15.56 29.10
CA ARG A 361 -0.68 14.94 28.18
C ARG A 361 -2.09 15.36 28.51
N LEU A 362 -2.87 15.62 27.48
CA LEU A 362 -4.32 15.66 27.58
C LEU A 362 -4.85 14.25 27.29
N PRO A 363 -5.67 13.68 28.20
CA PRO A 363 -6.28 12.38 27.96
C PRO A 363 -7.21 12.43 26.73
N PRO A 364 -7.52 11.28 26.11
CA PRO A 364 -8.56 11.20 25.10
C PRO A 364 -9.86 11.77 25.65
N ASN A 365 -10.51 12.62 24.89
CA ASN A 365 -11.84 13.12 25.23
C ASN A 365 -12.85 11.99 25.03
N THR A 366 -13.10 11.23 26.07
CA THR A 366 -14.04 10.09 26.09
C THR A 366 -15.49 10.54 26.27
N TYR A 367 -15.86 11.73 25.84
CA TYR A 367 -17.28 12.05 25.72
C TYR A 367 -17.92 11.03 24.78
N ARG A 368 -18.46 9.99 25.41
CA ARG A 368 -19.42 9.10 24.80
C ARG A 368 -20.52 9.99 24.22
N HIS A 369 -20.75 9.91 22.94
CA HIS A 369 -22.06 10.23 22.41
C HIS A 369 -23.02 9.25 23.06
N THR A 370 -23.47 9.55 24.28
CA THR A 370 -24.72 9.00 24.79
C THR A 370 -25.80 9.53 23.87
N ASN A 371 -26.47 8.59 23.25
CA ASN A 371 -27.65 8.80 22.40
C ASN A 371 -28.56 9.89 22.98
N GLN A 372 -28.84 10.91 22.20
CA GLN A 372 -30.13 11.52 22.09
C GLN A 372 -30.57 11.52 20.64
#